data_0e3f8cf05a00b1a7016cd75066b5840f
#
_entry.id   0e3f8cf05a00b1a7016cd75066b5840f
#
_cell.length_a   1.000
_cell.length_b   1.000
_cell.length_c   1.000
_cell.angle_alpha   90.00
_cell.angle_beta   90.00
_cell.angle_gamma   90.00
#
_symmetry.space_group_name_H-M   'P 1'
#
loop_
_entity.id
_entity.type
_entity.pdbx_description
1 polymer ?
#
loop_
_entity_poly.entity_id
_entity_poly.type
_entity_poly.pdbx_seq_one_letter_code
_entity_poly.pdbx_strand_id
1 'polypeptide(L)'
;MRIIASTSKAPTSLRDLIPAPYLGALSLFAGAALRRDMPIEEAADLLDAGFGPFGGAHFDTLAWILDVRALAMPTLTVVLPEPGRIAGIAGGPRGVMAALAGGQALTVGDGAIAQHLLTVAPARHAEARTLDIGRLEVAPTPIPVAASDAASARERLYRALSQTHERLVEYDLIPEEPVRPEALPQGFVLVEPPRGMPDTHVHAGRLAGRLVSLAEAAIAQAATSSDAGAQKSLEELRFLAREGREVLALTLSYASAPSTAL
;
A
#
# COMPACT_ATOMS: atom_id res chain seq x y z
N MET A 1 -2.18 11.62 -12.92
CA MET A 1 -2.22 10.16 -12.67
C MET A 1 -0.88 9.58 -13.10
N ARG A 2 -0.20 8.85 -12.24
CA ARG A 2 1.09 8.20 -12.54
C ARG A 2 0.89 6.69 -12.66
N ILE A 3 1.51 6.08 -13.66
CA ILE A 3 1.42 4.64 -13.94
C ILE A 3 2.82 4.07 -13.95
N ILE A 4 3.04 2.99 -13.19
CA ILE A 4 4.25 2.18 -13.22
C ILE A 4 3.91 0.92 -14.00
N ALA A 5 4.44 0.81 -15.21
CA ALA A 5 4.17 -0.32 -16.10
C ALA A 5 5.44 -0.70 -16.86
N SER A 6 5.61 -1.98 -17.13
CA SER A 6 6.68 -2.48 -17.97
C SER A 6 6.50 -1.99 -19.42
N THR A 7 7.57 -1.46 -20.02
CA THR A 7 7.58 -0.89 -21.38
C THR A 7 7.40 -1.92 -22.50
N SER A 8 7.34 -3.21 -22.19
CA SER A 8 7.43 -4.32 -23.14
C SER A 8 6.09 -4.82 -23.71
N LYS A 9 4.94 -4.23 -23.37
CA LYS A 9 3.63 -4.78 -23.74
C LYS A 9 2.64 -3.69 -24.17
N ALA A 10 1.65 -4.09 -25.00
CA ALA A 10 0.51 -3.25 -25.35
C ALA A 10 -0.13 -2.59 -24.11
N PRO A 11 -0.71 -1.38 -24.23
CA PRO A 11 -1.22 -0.65 -23.08
C PRO A 11 -2.22 -1.51 -22.30
N THR A 12 -1.83 -1.85 -21.08
CA THR A 12 -2.68 -2.56 -20.12
C THR A 12 -3.91 -1.70 -19.84
N SER A 13 -5.09 -2.29 -19.84
CA SER A 13 -6.30 -1.57 -19.46
C SER A 13 -6.13 -1.01 -18.04
N LEU A 14 -6.61 0.23 -17.79
CA LEU A 14 -6.62 0.79 -16.43
C LEU A 14 -7.29 -0.13 -15.39
N ARG A 15 -8.18 -1.02 -15.88
CA ARG A 15 -8.83 -2.04 -15.04
C ARG A 15 -7.88 -3.14 -14.56
N ASP A 16 -6.73 -3.28 -15.21
CA ASP A 16 -5.74 -4.31 -14.87
C ASP A 16 -4.66 -3.80 -13.91
N LEU A 17 -4.66 -2.52 -13.60
CA LEU A 17 -3.71 -1.90 -12.68
C LEU A 17 -4.20 -1.99 -11.22
N ILE A 18 -3.25 -2.01 -10.29
CA ILE A 18 -3.48 -1.96 -8.84
C ILE A 18 -3.28 -0.52 -8.38
N PRO A 19 -4.29 0.16 -7.82
CA PRO A 19 -4.06 1.38 -7.05
C PRO A 19 -3.27 1.02 -5.79
N ALA A 20 -2.02 1.47 -5.69
CA ALA A 20 -1.11 1.12 -4.61
C ALA A 20 -0.48 2.37 -3.99
N PRO A 21 -0.24 2.39 -2.65
CA PRO A 21 0.59 3.41 -2.04
C PRO A 21 2.03 3.29 -2.55
N TYR A 22 2.78 4.37 -2.52
CA TYR A 22 4.15 4.40 -3.04
C TYR A 22 5.06 3.34 -2.43
N LEU A 23 5.05 3.19 -1.10
CA LEU A 23 5.85 2.16 -0.43
C LEU A 23 5.34 0.75 -0.69
N GLY A 24 4.04 0.60 -1.01
CA GLY A 24 3.48 -0.65 -1.49
C GLY A 24 3.99 -1.02 -2.88
N ALA A 25 4.06 -0.05 -3.79
CA ALA A 25 4.66 -0.26 -5.10
C ALA A 25 6.16 -0.59 -4.99
N LEU A 26 6.90 0.10 -4.12
CA LEU A 26 8.30 -0.20 -3.82
C LEU A 26 8.47 -1.64 -3.33
N SER A 27 7.65 -2.07 -2.36
CA SER A 27 7.66 -3.45 -1.85
C SER A 27 7.36 -4.47 -2.95
N LEU A 28 6.40 -4.19 -3.82
CA LEU A 28 5.96 -5.09 -4.87
C LEU A 28 7.06 -5.36 -5.90
N PHE A 29 7.71 -4.30 -6.42
CA PHE A 29 8.79 -4.44 -7.41
C PHE A 29 10.08 -4.95 -6.78
N ALA A 30 10.47 -4.48 -5.60
CA ALA A 30 11.60 -5.03 -4.87
C ALA A 30 11.37 -6.52 -4.56
N GLY A 31 10.18 -6.92 -4.13
CA GLY A 31 9.80 -8.31 -3.91
C GLY A 31 9.91 -9.16 -5.18
N ALA A 32 9.49 -8.64 -6.34
CA ALA A 32 9.66 -9.34 -7.63
C ALA A 32 11.14 -9.52 -7.99
N ALA A 33 11.97 -8.51 -7.77
CA ALA A 33 13.42 -8.60 -7.99
C ALA A 33 14.09 -9.58 -7.02
N LEU A 34 13.68 -9.62 -5.76
CA LEU A 34 14.16 -10.56 -4.76
C LEU A 34 13.81 -12.01 -5.09
N ARG A 35 12.63 -12.26 -5.67
CA ARG A 35 12.22 -13.58 -6.19
C ARG A 35 12.89 -13.95 -7.52
N ARG A 36 13.61 -13.02 -8.15
CA ARG A 36 14.18 -13.15 -9.49
C ARG A 36 13.14 -13.23 -10.63
N ASP A 37 11.95 -12.69 -10.39
CA ASP A 37 10.91 -12.58 -11.42
C ASP A 37 11.23 -11.45 -12.42
N MET A 38 12.12 -10.52 -12.03
CA MET A 38 12.66 -9.45 -12.86
C MET A 38 14.08 -9.04 -12.42
N PRO A 39 14.89 -8.43 -13.30
CA PRO A 39 16.18 -7.84 -12.93
C PRO A 39 16.02 -6.73 -11.90
N ILE A 40 17.00 -6.56 -11.00
CA ILE A 40 16.96 -5.51 -9.96
C ILE A 40 17.00 -4.12 -10.61
N GLU A 41 17.83 -3.97 -11.64
CA GLU A 41 17.97 -2.74 -12.40
C GLU A 41 16.65 -2.34 -13.06
N GLU A 42 15.93 -3.30 -13.66
CA GLU A 42 14.61 -3.06 -14.24
C GLU A 42 13.59 -2.62 -13.17
N ALA A 43 13.62 -3.25 -11.99
CA ALA A 43 12.75 -2.86 -10.87
C ALA A 43 13.04 -1.42 -10.40
N ALA A 44 14.33 -1.05 -10.28
CA ALA A 44 14.74 0.29 -9.88
C ALA A 44 14.33 1.32 -10.94
N ASP A 45 14.59 1.06 -12.22
CA ASP A 45 14.24 1.95 -13.34
C ASP A 45 12.73 2.20 -13.42
N LEU A 46 11.91 1.15 -13.25
CA LEU A 46 10.45 1.28 -13.25
C LEU A 46 9.95 2.14 -12.09
N LEU A 47 10.52 1.96 -10.90
CA LEU A 47 10.19 2.75 -9.72
C LEU A 47 10.60 4.21 -9.90
N ASP A 48 11.81 4.48 -10.36
CA ASP A 48 12.32 5.82 -10.58
C ASP A 48 11.55 6.55 -11.69
N ALA A 49 11.21 5.85 -12.78
CA ALA A 49 10.38 6.40 -13.85
C ALA A 49 8.95 6.71 -13.38
N GLY A 50 8.36 5.85 -12.56
CA GLY A 50 6.99 5.99 -12.07
C GLY A 50 6.83 7.04 -10.98
N PHE A 51 7.82 7.19 -10.11
CA PHE A 51 7.76 8.14 -8.99
C PHE A 51 8.43 9.48 -9.31
N GLY A 52 9.22 9.53 -10.38
CA GLY A 52 10.19 10.59 -10.60
C GLY A 52 11.38 10.41 -9.64
N PRO A 53 12.43 11.18 -9.78
CA PRO A 53 13.57 11.06 -8.88
C PRO A 53 13.03 11.14 -7.44
N PHE A 54 13.28 10.09 -6.64
CA PHE A 54 12.96 10.12 -5.23
C PHE A 54 13.68 11.32 -4.63
N GLY A 55 12.94 12.34 -4.30
CA GLY A 55 13.43 13.70 -4.15
C GLY A 55 14.01 14.04 -2.80
N GLY A 56 14.61 13.09 -2.17
CA GLY A 56 15.61 13.39 -1.18
C GLY A 56 16.97 13.03 -1.77
N ALA A 57 17.95 13.88 -1.73
CA ALA A 57 19.31 13.61 -2.19
C ALA A 57 19.96 12.34 -1.61
N HIS A 58 19.19 11.45 -1.01
CA HIS A 58 19.66 10.38 -0.16
C HIS A 58 18.97 9.00 -0.34
N PHE A 59 17.95 8.83 -1.19
CA PHE A 59 17.35 7.52 -1.43
C PHE A 59 17.68 7.02 -2.84
N ASP A 60 18.59 6.06 -2.90
CA ASP A 60 18.97 5.33 -4.11
C ASP A 60 18.19 4.00 -4.13
N THR A 61 17.24 3.87 -5.05
CA THR A 61 16.36 2.71 -5.16
C THR A 61 17.15 1.44 -5.44
N LEU A 62 18.13 1.51 -6.37
CA LEU A 62 18.96 0.36 -6.74
C LEU A 62 19.81 -0.10 -5.56
N ALA A 63 20.54 0.83 -4.94
CA ALA A 63 21.37 0.53 -3.77
C ALA A 63 20.53 -0.05 -2.62
N TRP A 64 19.33 0.50 -2.38
CA TRP A 64 18.44 -0.01 -1.35
C TRP A 64 17.95 -1.44 -1.64
N ILE A 65 17.55 -1.77 -2.89
CA ILE A 65 17.16 -3.15 -3.24
C ILE A 65 18.33 -4.12 -3.05
N LEU A 66 19.56 -3.71 -3.39
CA LEU A 66 20.76 -4.51 -3.18
C LEU A 66 21.03 -4.73 -1.67
N ASP A 67 20.87 -3.71 -0.83
CA ASP A 67 20.97 -3.82 0.62
C ASP A 67 19.95 -4.84 1.16
N VAL A 68 18.69 -4.75 0.74
CA VAL A 68 17.64 -5.69 1.15
C VAL A 68 17.95 -7.11 0.68
N ARG A 69 18.47 -7.27 -0.52
CA ARG A 69 18.88 -8.59 -1.06
C ARG A 69 20.01 -9.24 -0.26
N ALA A 70 20.85 -8.45 0.40
CA ALA A 70 21.93 -8.96 1.25
C ALA A 70 21.42 -9.55 2.57
N LEU A 71 20.16 -9.34 2.94
CA LEU A 71 19.53 -9.96 4.10
C LEU A 71 19.32 -11.47 3.86
N ALA A 72 19.46 -12.28 4.91
CA ALA A 72 19.32 -13.72 4.80
C ALA A 72 17.89 -14.17 4.44
N MET A 73 16.89 -13.53 5.03
CA MET A 73 15.46 -13.77 4.77
C MET A 73 14.71 -12.44 4.68
N PRO A 74 14.87 -11.70 3.57
CA PRO A 74 14.29 -10.36 3.46
C PRO A 74 12.77 -10.38 3.57
N THR A 75 12.24 -9.49 4.40
CA THR A 75 10.82 -9.24 4.58
C THR A 75 10.52 -7.76 4.38
N LEU A 76 9.48 -7.48 3.61
CA LEU A 76 9.00 -6.13 3.32
C LEU A 76 7.54 -6.06 3.77
N THR A 77 7.28 -5.46 4.91
CA THR A 77 5.92 -5.35 5.46
C THR A 77 5.37 -3.95 5.22
N VAL A 78 4.42 -3.86 4.32
CA VAL A 78 3.69 -2.61 4.06
C VAL A 78 2.71 -2.35 5.19
N VAL A 79 2.68 -1.12 5.68
CA VAL A 79 1.73 -0.68 6.70
C VAL A 79 1.06 0.62 6.23
N LEU A 80 -0.27 0.65 6.29
CA LEU A 80 -1.09 1.82 6.01
C LEU A 80 -1.72 2.29 7.33
N PRO A 81 -0.97 3.08 8.13
CA PRO A 81 -1.36 3.37 9.49
C PRO A 81 -2.53 4.34 9.58
N GLU A 82 -3.34 4.13 10.62
CA GLU A 82 -4.37 5.06 11.07
C GLU A 82 -4.20 5.30 12.58
N PRO A 83 -4.70 6.42 13.12
CA PRO A 83 -4.75 6.62 14.56
C PRO A 83 -5.42 5.43 15.27
N GLY A 84 -4.71 4.82 16.24
CA GLY A 84 -5.16 3.62 16.94
C GLY A 84 -4.85 2.28 16.23
N ARG A 85 -4.32 2.29 14.98
CA ARG A 85 -3.91 1.10 14.22
C ARG A 85 -2.51 1.28 13.66
N ILE A 86 -1.55 0.90 14.47
CA ILE A 86 -0.11 1.07 14.23
C ILE A 86 0.66 -0.25 14.22
N ALA A 87 -0.04 -1.38 14.20
CA ALA A 87 0.59 -2.70 14.20
C ALA A 87 1.48 -2.87 12.96
N GLY A 88 2.65 -3.44 13.15
CA GLY A 88 3.63 -3.66 12.08
C GLY A 88 4.60 -2.51 11.85
N ILE A 89 4.44 -1.37 12.51
CA ILE A 89 5.40 -0.26 12.44
C ILE A 89 6.54 -0.50 13.43
N ALA A 90 7.74 -0.54 12.89
CA ALA A 90 8.97 -0.59 13.70
C ALA A 90 9.43 0.82 14.13
N GLY A 91 10.41 0.90 15.05
CA GLY A 91 11.05 2.16 15.42
C GLY A 91 10.37 2.95 16.53
N GLY A 92 9.47 2.31 17.29
CA GLY A 92 8.83 2.92 18.47
C GLY A 92 8.07 4.22 18.17
N PRO A 93 7.96 5.15 19.12
CA PRO A 93 7.15 6.37 18.94
C PRO A 93 7.59 7.24 17.76
N ARG A 94 8.90 7.32 17.47
CA ARG A 94 9.43 8.09 16.34
C ARG A 94 9.00 7.49 14.99
N GLY A 95 9.10 6.15 14.87
CA GLY A 95 8.65 5.44 13.67
C GLY A 95 7.15 5.58 13.46
N VAL A 96 6.36 5.44 14.52
CA VAL A 96 4.91 5.61 14.49
C VAL A 96 4.51 7.02 14.06
N MET A 97 5.12 8.06 14.63
CA MET A 97 4.84 9.45 14.25
C MET A 97 5.17 9.72 12.79
N ALA A 98 6.32 9.26 12.31
CA ALA A 98 6.71 9.43 10.91
C ALA A 98 5.77 8.67 9.95
N ALA A 99 5.39 7.44 10.29
CA ALA A 99 4.48 6.63 9.51
C ALA A 99 3.07 7.24 9.43
N LEU A 100 2.53 7.72 10.55
CA LEU A 100 1.23 8.42 10.61
C LEU A 100 1.25 9.72 9.80
N ALA A 101 2.33 10.49 9.87
CA ALA A 101 2.48 11.73 9.11
C ALA A 101 2.52 11.48 7.59
N GLY A 102 3.12 10.39 7.15
CA GLY A 102 3.20 10.01 5.73
C GLY A 102 2.03 9.15 5.24
N GLY A 103 1.17 8.65 6.13
CA GLY A 103 0.04 7.78 5.82
C GLY A 103 0.44 6.38 5.31
N GLN A 104 1.74 6.09 5.25
CA GLN A 104 2.27 4.80 4.79
C GLN A 104 3.67 4.56 5.37
N ALA A 105 4.00 3.30 5.56
CA ALA A 105 5.31 2.85 6.01
C ALA A 105 5.67 1.51 5.39
N LEU A 106 6.96 1.22 5.31
CA LEU A 106 7.49 -0.07 4.91
C LEU A 106 8.52 -0.52 5.95
N THR A 107 8.16 -1.53 6.73
CA THR A 107 9.08 -2.18 7.66
C THR A 107 9.91 -3.20 6.90
N VAL A 108 11.22 -3.05 6.96
CA VAL A 108 12.19 -3.96 6.33
C VAL A 108 12.84 -4.79 7.40
N GLY A 109 12.88 -6.09 7.21
CA GLY A 109 13.43 -7.01 8.18
C GLY A 109 14.24 -8.16 7.58
N ASP A 110 14.84 -8.91 8.49
CA ASP A 110 15.57 -10.14 8.22
C ASP A 110 14.86 -11.29 8.98
N GLY A 111 13.97 -11.98 8.26
CA GLY A 111 13.09 -12.97 8.87
C GLY A 111 12.02 -12.34 9.77
N ALA A 112 12.13 -12.55 11.09
CA ALA A 112 11.16 -12.07 12.06
C ALA A 112 11.51 -10.72 12.71
N ILE A 113 12.68 -10.16 12.39
CA ILE A 113 13.22 -8.97 13.08
C ILE A 113 13.30 -7.79 12.10
N ALA A 114 12.70 -6.66 12.50
CA ALA A 114 12.82 -5.40 11.76
C ALA A 114 14.24 -4.82 11.92
N GLN A 115 14.78 -4.32 10.81
CA GLN A 115 16.08 -3.66 10.74
C GLN A 115 15.98 -2.18 10.47
N HIS A 116 15.09 -1.78 9.57
CA HIS A 116 14.81 -0.37 9.32
C HIS A 116 13.36 -0.14 8.86
N LEU A 117 12.94 1.12 8.92
CA LEU A 117 11.62 1.58 8.52
C LEU A 117 11.78 2.64 7.44
N LEU A 118 11.08 2.46 6.32
CA LEU A 118 10.89 3.53 5.35
C LEU A 118 9.57 4.24 5.60
N THR A 119 9.59 5.56 5.49
CA THR A 119 8.41 6.41 5.57
C THR A 119 8.44 7.44 4.46
N VAL A 120 7.28 7.95 4.07
CA VAL A 120 7.18 9.07 3.12
C VAL A 120 7.01 10.34 3.93
N ALA A 121 7.85 11.33 3.69
CA ALA A 121 7.64 12.64 4.28
C ALA A 121 6.41 13.31 3.65
N PRO A 122 5.58 14.00 4.44
CA PRO A 122 4.48 14.78 3.89
C PRO A 122 5.02 15.83 2.93
N ALA A 123 4.40 15.94 1.73
CA ALA A 123 4.81 16.87 0.72
C ALA A 123 4.79 18.30 1.30
N ARG A 124 5.95 18.95 1.38
CA ARG A 124 6.07 20.33 1.89
C ARG A 124 5.45 21.37 0.96
N HIS A 125 5.28 21.01 -0.32
CA HIS A 125 4.65 21.84 -1.33
C HIS A 125 3.77 20.97 -2.24
N ALA A 126 2.54 21.40 -2.50
CA ALA A 126 1.59 20.69 -3.37
C ALA A 126 2.10 20.47 -4.81
N GLU A 127 3.10 21.24 -5.23
CA GLU A 127 3.74 21.18 -6.56
C GLU A 127 4.97 20.27 -6.62
N ALA A 128 5.45 19.77 -5.49
CA ALA A 128 6.63 18.91 -5.47
C ALA A 128 6.32 17.56 -6.14
N ARG A 129 6.90 17.35 -7.32
CA ARG A 129 6.82 16.10 -8.08
C ARG A 129 7.70 14.99 -7.50
N THR A 130 8.38 15.24 -6.41
CA THR A 130 9.37 14.38 -5.78
C THR A 130 8.82 13.81 -4.48
N LEU A 131 9.02 12.51 -4.28
CA LEU A 131 8.75 11.82 -3.02
C LEU A 131 10.00 11.90 -2.14
N ASP A 132 9.82 12.31 -0.90
CA ASP A 132 10.88 12.26 0.09
C ASP A 132 10.70 11.00 0.94
N ILE A 133 11.54 10.00 0.69
CA ILE A 133 11.54 8.74 1.44
C ILE A 133 12.59 8.85 2.54
N GLY A 134 12.12 8.82 3.80
CA GLY A 134 12.97 8.74 4.97
C GLY A 134 13.28 7.29 5.35
N ARG A 135 14.55 6.98 5.62
CA ARG A 135 15.00 5.71 6.21
C ARG A 135 15.31 5.93 7.68
N LEU A 136 14.69 5.15 8.54
CA LEU A 136 14.92 5.14 9.98
C LEU A 136 15.50 3.79 10.36
N GLU A 137 16.71 3.79 10.90
CA GLU A 137 17.27 2.63 11.57
C GLU A 137 16.48 2.36 12.85
N VAL A 138 16.11 1.11 13.08
CA VAL A 138 15.28 0.72 14.21
C VAL A 138 16.03 -0.30 15.07
N ALA A 139 15.78 -0.27 16.37
CA ALA A 139 16.25 -1.35 17.24
C ALA A 139 15.61 -2.67 16.79
N PRO A 140 16.32 -3.81 16.87
CA PRO A 140 15.78 -5.10 16.53
C PRO A 140 14.43 -5.33 17.21
N THR A 141 13.37 -5.38 16.43
CA THR A 141 12.00 -5.48 16.94
C THR A 141 11.29 -6.59 16.16
N PRO A 142 10.58 -7.51 16.84
CA PRO A 142 9.80 -8.52 16.13
C PRO A 142 8.80 -7.89 15.17
N ILE A 143 8.75 -8.40 13.93
CA ILE A 143 7.73 -8.03 12.96
C ILE A 143 6.51 -8.91 13.24
N PRO A 144 5.33 -8.31 13.49
CA PRO A 144 4.11 -9.09 13.60
C PRO A 144 3.87 -9.89 12.32
N VAL A 145 3.79 -11.20 12.44
CA VAL A 145 3.42 -12.07 11.31
C VAL A 145 1.95 -11.81 10.97
N ALA A 146 1.67 -11.53 9.70
CA ALA A 146 0.30 -11.39 9.25
C ALA A 146 -0.48 -12.70 9.53
N ALA A 147 -1.56 -12.60 10.29
CA ALA A 147 -2.36 -13.75 10.68
C ALA A 147 -3.24 -14.32 9.55
N SER A 148 -3.26 -13.69 8.39
CA SER A 148 -4.12 -14.08 7.26
C SER A 148 -3.34 -14.15 5.95
N ASP A 149 -3.69 -15.13 5.11
CA ASP A 149 -3.25 -15.20 3.72
C ASP A 149 -4.12 -14.31 2.80
N ALA A 150 -3.71 -14.16 1.54
CA ALA A 150 -4.41 -13.32 0.57
C ALA A 150 -5.84 -13.80 0.25
N ALA A 151 -6.12 -15.11 0.36
CA ALA A 151 -7.45 -15.66 0.12
C ALA A 151 -8.39 -15.29 1.27
N SER A 152 -7.97 -15.51 2.51
CA SER A 152 -8.71 -15.13 3.72
C SER A 152 -8.91 -13.61 3.79
N ALA A 153 -7.91 -12.83 3.39
CA ALA A 153 -8.00 -11.37 3.31
C ALA A 153 -9.05 -10.92 2.29
N ARG A 154 -9.10 -11.56 1.12
CA ARG A 154 -10.11 -11.29 0.10
C ARG A 154 -11.52 -11.60 0.59
N GLU A 155 -11.73 -12.75 1.23
CA GLU A 155 -13.03 -13.13 1.80
C GLU A 155 -13.49 -12.13 2.87
N ARG A 156 -12.57 -11.68 3.72
CA ARG A 156 -12.84 -10.64 4.72
C ARG A 156 -13.29 -9.34 4.06
N LEU A 157 -12.64 -8.94 2.96
CA LEU A 157 -12.99 -7.73 2.22
C LEU A 157 -14.39 -7.83 1.58
N TYR A 158 -14.73 -8.97 0.98
CA TYR A 158 -16.09 -9.19 0.44
C TYR A 158 -17.14 -9.15 1.56
N ARG A 159 -16.86 -9.73 2.71
CA ARG A 159 -17.77 -9.68 3.87
C ARG A 159 -17.95 -8.24 4.36
N ALA A 160 -16.87 -7.48 4.48
CA ALA A 160 -16.93 -6.07 4.87
C ALA A 160 -17.75 -5.24 3.86
N LEU A 161 -17.56 -5.49 2.55
CA LEU A 161 -18.32 -4.82 1.50
C LEU A 161 -19.82 -5.13 1.59
N SER A 162 -20.21 -6.41 1.78
CA SER A 162 -21.61 -6.80 1.94
C SER A 162 -22.22 -6.18 3.18
N GLN A 163 -21.54 -6.22 4.32
CA GLN A 163 -22.00 -5.61 5.56
C GLN A 163 -22.20 -4.10 5.45
N THR A 164 -21.23 -3.41 4.83
CA THR A 164 -21.36 -1.96 4.59
C THR A 164 -22.54 -1.67 3.67
N HIS A 165 -22.70 -2.43 2.59
CA HIS A 165 -23.83 -2.26 1.67
C HIS A 165 -25.18 -2.45 2.39
N GLU A 166 -25.34 -3.54 3.14
CA GLU A 166 -26.56 -3.84 3.92
C GLU A 166 -26.91 -2.67 4.87
N ARG A 167 -25.92 -2.12 5.60
CA ARG A 167 -26.15 -1.00 6.51
C ARG A 167 -26.48 0.30 5.79
N LEU A 168 -25.82 0.59 4.66
CA LEU A 168 -26.14 1.77 3.86
C LEU A 168 -27.56 1.69 3.30
N VAL A 169 -28.02 0.51 2.89
CA VAL A 169 -29.40 0.27 2.44
C VAL A 169 -30.40 0.40 3.62
N GLU A 170 -30.10 -0.21 4.76
CA GLU A 170 -30.96 -0.18 5.96
C GLU A 170 -31.21 1.23 6.44
N TYR A 171 -30.22 2.10 6.34
CA TYR A 171 -30.31 3.50 6.78
C TYR A 171 -30.67 4.49 5.68
N ASP A 172 -30.98 4.01 4.46
CA ASP A 172 -31.28 4.86 3.29
C ASP A 172 -30.17 5.90 3.01
N LEU A 173 -28.91 5.44 3.10
CA LEU A 173 -27.72 6.27 2.95
C LEU A 173 -27.02 6.08 1.60
N ILE A 174 -27.68 5.47 0.64
CA ILE A 174 -27.12 5.29 -0.71
C ILE A 174 -27.15 6.63 -1.42
N PRO A 175 -25.98 7.13 -1.90
CA PRO A 175 -25.94 8.38 -2.65
C PRO A 175 -26.78 8.29 -3.92
N GLU A 176 -27.57 9.32 -4.22
CA GLU A 176 -28.32 9.42 -5.49
C GLU A 176 -27.38 9.45 -6.69
N GLU A 177 -26.22 10.07 -6.53
CA GLU A 177 -25.17 10.10 -7.55
C GLU A 177 -24.03 9.15 -7.21
N PRO A 178 -23.57 8.34 -8.18
CA PRO A 178 -22.44 7.43 -7.94
C PRO A 178 -21.15 8.20 -7.65
N VAL A 179 -20.49 7.86 -6.56
CA VAL A 179 -19.18 8.39 -6.20
C VAL A 179 -18.17 8.02 -7.27
N ARG A 180 -17.55 9.01 -7.89
CA ARG A 180 -16.47 8.83 -8.86
C ARG A 180 -15.19 9.44 -8.29
N PRO A 181 -14.14 8.63 -8.06
CA PRO A 181 -12.87 9.21 -7.66
C PRO A 181 -12.31 10.01 -8.83
N GLU A 182 -12.20 11.32 -8.67
CA GLU A 182 -11.58 12.20 -9.67
C GLU A 182 -10.07 11.96 -9.75
N ALA A 183 -9.47 11.52 -8.64
CA ALA A 183 -8.06 11.22 -8.53
C ALA A 183 -7.83 10.02 -7.59
N LEU A 184 -6.63 9.45 -7.66
CA LEU A 184 -6.17 8.49 -6.66
C LEU A 184 -5.97 9.18 -5.32
N PRO A 185 -6.08 8.45 -4.18
CA PRO A 185 -5.70 8.96 -2.88
C PRO A 185 -4.28 9.54 -2.90
N GLN A 186 -4.03 10.52 -2.05
CA GLN A 186 -2.70 11.09 -1.93
C GLN A 186 -1.68 10.00 -1.59
N GLY A 187 -0.55 10.01 -2.28
CA GLY A 187 0.48 8.98 -2.08
C GLY A 187 0.21 7.64 -2.76
N PHE A 188 -0.76 7.57 -3.68
CA PHE A 188 -1.06 6.38 -4.48
C PHE A 188 -0.65 6.56 -5.95
N VAL A 189 -0.33 5.43 -6.58
CA VAL A 189 -0.03 5.28 -8.01
C VAL A 189 -0.79 4.08 -8.58
N LEU A 190 -0.91 4.00 -9.90
CA LEU A 190 -1.37 2.81 -10.59
C LEU A 190 -0.18 1.93 -10.95
N VAL A 191 -0.22 0.68 -10.55
CA VAL A 191 0.87 -0.28 -10.71
C VAL A 191 0.42 -1.45 -11.58
N GLU A 192 1.18 -1.75 -12.62
CA GLU A 192 1.05 -3.03 -13.33
C GLU A 192 1.62 -4.14 -12.43
N PRO A 193 0.86 -5.21 -12.13
CA PRO A 193 1.37 -6.32 -11.33
C PRO A 193 2.61 -6.91 -11.98
N PRO A 194 3.74 -7.06 -11.26
CA PRO A 194 4.93 -7.70 -11.80
C PRO A 194 4.65 -9.16 -12.13
N ARG A 195 5.40 -9.70 -13.09
CA ARG A 195 5.34 -11.12 -13.45
C ARG A 195 5.63 -11.97 -12.21
N GLY A 196 4.98 -13.12 -12.10
CA GLY A 196 5.18 -14.01 -10.96
C GLY A 196 4.36 -13.64 -9.70
N MET A 197 3.68 -12.50 -9.68
CA MET A 197 2.72 -12.22 -8.61
C MET A 197 1.52 -13.18 -8.71
N PRO A 198 1.17 -13.91 -7.63
CA PRO A 198 0.05 -14.84 -7.66
C PRO A 198 -1.27 -14.14 -8.02
N ASP A 199 -2.11 -14.76 -8.86
CA ASP A 199 -3.38 -14.19 -9.32
C ASP A 199 -4.32 -13.81 -8.15
N THR A 200 -4.29 -14.56 -7.06
CA THR A 200 -5.04 -14.26 -5.84
C THR A 200 -4.62 -12.94 -5.21
N HIS A 201 -3.32 -12.64 -5.19
CA HIS A 201 -2.78 -11.37 -4.69
C HIS A 201 -3.11 -10.23 -5.66
N VAL A 202 -2.96 -10.44 -6.97
CA VAL A 202 -3.32 -9.45 -8.00
C VAL A 202 -4.79 -9.07 -7.86
N HIS A 203 -5.67 -10.06 -7.74
CA HIS A 203 -7.11 -9.81 -7.62
C HIS A 203 -7.48 -9.09 -6.31
N ALA A 204 -6.94 -9.55 -5.18
CA ALA A 204 -7.16 -8.93 -3.87
C ALA A 204 -6.61 -7.49 -3.84
N GLY A 205 -5.41 -7.26 -4.37
CA GLY A 205 -4.80 -5.93 -4.44
C GLY A 205 -5.60 -4.95 -5.30
N ARG A 206 -6.08 -5.40 -6.48
CA ARG A 206 -6.95 -4.59 -7.34
C ARG A 206 -8.25 -4.21 -6.64
N LEU A 207 -8.92 -5.17 -6.03
CA LEU A 207 -10.18 -4.93 -5.33
C LEU A 207 -9.95 -3.97 -4.15
N ALA A 208 -8.98 -4.26 -3.30
CA ALA A 208 -8.67 -3.45 -2.12
C ALA A 208 -8.26 -2.02 -2.50
N GLY A 209 -7.35 -1.85 -3.47
CA GLY A 209 -6.89 -0.54 -3.91
C GLY A 209 -8.01 0.33 -4.47
N ARG A 210 -8.91 -0.26 -5.27
CA ARG A 210 -10.10 0.46 -5.78
C ARG A 210 -11.07 0.83 -4.66
N LEU A 211 -11.28 -0.09 -3.74
CA LEU A 211 -12.19 0.11 -2.62
C LEU A 211 -11.71 1.21 -1.71
N VAL A 212 -10.39 1.26 -1.40
CA VAL A 212 -9.78 2.36 -0.67
C VAL A 212 -9.98 3.68 -1.43
N SER A 213 -9.72 3.69 -2.75
CA SER A 213 -9.86 4.91 -3.56
C SER A 213 -11.30 5.43 -3.59
N LEU A 214 -12.29 4.54 -3.71
CA LEU A 214 -13.70 4.91 -3.69
C LEU A 214 -14.15 5.39 -2.30
N ALA A 215 -13.76 4.66 -1.25
CA ALA A 215 -14.15 5.01 0.11
C ALA A 215 -13.54 6.36 0.56
N GLU A 216 -12.27 6.62 0.21
CA GLU A 216 -11.61 7.92 0.47
C GLU A 216 -12.32 9.07 -0.27
N ALA A 217 -12.68 8.88 -1.54
CA ALA A 217 -13.43 9.88 -2.30
C ALA A 217 -14.81 10.13 -1.68
N ALA A 218 -15.52 9.07 -1.28
CA ALA A 218 -16.82 9.17 -0.62
C ALA A 218 -16.73 9.85 0.76
N ILE A 219 -15.69 9.54 1.55
CA ILE A 219 -15.41 10.19 2.83
C ILE A 219 -15.16 11.69 2.63
N ALA A 220 -14.35 12.05 1.63
CA ALA A 220 -14.08 13.47 1.33
C ALA A 220 -15.35 14.21 0.92
N GLN A 221 -16.22 13.61 0.13
CA GLN A 221 -17.51 14.17 -0.27
C GLN A 221 -18.47 14.30 0.92
N ALA A 222 -18.62 13.25 1.74
CA ALA A 222 -19.49 13.27 2.91
C ALA A 222 -19.02 14.22 4.00
N ALA A 223 -17.71 14.44 4.16
CA ALA A 223 -17.15 15.37 5.13
C ALA A 223 -17.52 16.84 4.87
N THR A 224 -17.92 17.17 3.65
CA THR A 224 -18.40 18.52 3.30
C THR A 224 -19.90 18.72 3.55
N SER A 225 -20.62 17.65 3.88
CA SER A 225 -22.04 17.67 4.18
C SER A 225 -22.31 17.87 5.67
N SER A 226 -23.30 18.68 6.01
CA SER A 226 -23.77 18.88 7.39
C SER A 226 -24.95 17.96 7.79
N ASP A 227 -25.33 17.04 6.90
CA ASP A 227 -26.45 16.13 7.11
C ASP A 227 -26.11 15.01 8.11
N ALA A 228 -27.08 14.69 8.99
CA ALA A 228 -26.92 13.60 9.96
C ALA A 228 -26.78 12.22 9.30
N GLY A 229 -27.39 12.02 8.14
CA GLY A 229 -27.23 10.82 7.32
C GLY A 229 -25.79 10.69 6.82
N ALA A 230 -25.17 11.78 6.35
CA ALA A 230 -23.78 11.81 5.91
C ALA A 230 -22.80 11.41 7.03
N GLN A 231 -23.08 11.80 8.29
CA GLN A 231 -22.24 11.39 9.43
C GLN A 231 -22.29 9.88 9.70
N LYS A 232 -23.46 9.26 9.58
CA LYS A 232 -23.59 7.79 9.71
C LYS A 232 -22.88 7.06 8.58
N SER A 233 -23.02 7.54 7.34
CA SER A 233 -22.33 6.94 6.20
C SER A 233 -20.81 7.05 6.33
N LEU A 234 -20.28 8.11 6.96
CA LEU A 234 -18.85 8.27 7.22
C LEU A 234 -18.25 7.13 8.07
N GLU A 235 -18.97 6.65 9.07
CA GLU A 235 -18.49 5.54 9.91
C GLU A 235 -18.36 4.25 9.11
N GLU A 236 -19.37 3.93 8.30
CA GLU A 236 -19.37 2.74 7.45
C GLU A 236 -18.30 2.82 6.34
N LEU A 237 -18.13 3.98 5.72
CA LEU A 237 -17.10 4.20 4.72
C LEU A 237 -15.69 4.13 5.31
N ARG A 238 -15.48 4.65 6.53
CA ARG A 238 -14.20 4.51 7.25
C ARG A 238 -13.92 3.06 7.62
N PHE A 239 -14.92 2.31 8.03
CA PHE A 239 -14.77 0.87 8.27
C PHE A 239 -14.32 0.16 6.99
N LEU A 240 -14.99 0.41 5.87
CA LEU A 240 -14.67 -0.19 4.58
C LEU A 240 -13.27 0.21 4.07
N ALA A 241 -12.90 1.49 4.18
CA ALA A 241 -11.57 1.98 3.83
C ALA A 241 -10.48 1.28 4.65
N ARG A 242 -10.72 1.07 5.93
CA ARG A 242 -9.81 0.39 6.86
C ARG A 242 -9.59 -1.07 6.47
N GLU A 243 -10.65 -1.84 6.22
CA GLU A 243 -10.54 -3.22 5.77
C GLU A 243 -9.81 -3.31 4.41
N GLY A 244 -10.11 -2.38 3.51
CA GLY A 244 -9.42 -2.27 2.22
C GLY A 244 -7.92 -2.00 2.38
N ARG A 245 -7.52 -1.11 3.27
CA ARG A 245 -6.11 -0.80 3.56
C ARG A 245 -5.37 -2.00 4.16
N GLU A 246 -5.99 -2.75 5.07
CA GLU A 246 -5.37 -3.95 5.64
C GLU A 246 -5.12 -5.02 4.57
N VAL A 247 -6.12 -5.27 3.72
CA VAL A 247 -5.97 -6.24 2.62
C VAL A 247 -4.94 -5.76 1.60
N LEU A 248 -4.94 -4.48 1.26
CA LEU A 248 -3.97 -3.90 0.34
C LEU A 248 -2.54 -4.01 0.90
N ALA A 249 -2.33 -3.64 2.16
CA ALA A 249 -1.04 -3.77 2.83
C ALA A 249 -0.54 -5.21 2.82
N LEU A 250 -1.40 -6.18 3.13
CA LEU A 250 -1.06 -7.59 3.10
C LEU A 250 -0.65 -8.06 1.70
N THR A 251 -1.41 -7.69 0.67
CA THR A 251 -1.16 -8.14 -0.71
C THR A 251 0.07 -7.51 -1.35
N LEU A 252 0.51 -6.35 -0.86
CA LEU A 252 1.70 -5.65 -1.33
C LEU A 252 2.95 -5.97 -0.49
N SER A 253 2.80 -6.66 0.63
CA SER A 253 3.92 -7.10 1.46
C SER A 253 4.64 -8.29 0.84
N TYR A 254 5.94 -8.39 1.09
CA TYR A 254 6.78 -9.49 0.65
C TYR A 254 7.43 -10.17 1.84
N ALA A 255 7.41 -11.48 1.86
CA ALA A 255 8.24 -12.29 2.76
C ALA A 255 8.92 -13.38 1.93
N SER A 256 10.24 -13.53 2.09
CA SER A 256 10.90 -14.70 1.54
C SER A 256 10.34 -15.93 2.26
N ALA A 257 9.87 -16.92 1.49
CA ALA A 257 9.56 -18.21 2.08
C ALA A 257 10.84 -18.75 2.76
N PRO A 258 10.75 -19.35 3.97
CA PRO A 258 11.87 -20.07 4.51
C PRO A 258 12.32 -21.08 3.46
N SER A 259 13.59 -21.00 3.06
CA SER A 259 14.16 -21.98 2.14
C SER A 259 13.95 -23.35 2.79
N THR A 260 13.01 -24.12 2.30
CA THR A 260 12.97 -25.56 2.54
C THR A 260 14.13 -26.17 1.76
N ALA A 261 15.37 -25.88 2.20
CA ALA A 261 16.53 -26.64 1.80
C ALA A 261 16.35 -28.03 2.42
N LEU A 262 15.94 -28.97 1.59
CA LEU A 262 16.08 -30.41 1.81
C LEU A 262 17.54 -30.79 1.77
#